data_bc3cdf55ed88a934b9de0c21e56d3d39
#
_entry.id   bc3cdf55ed88a934b9de0c21e56d3d39
#
_cell.length_a   1.000
_cell.length_b   1.000
_cell.length_c   1.000
_cell.angle_alpha   90.00
_cell.angle_beta   90.00
_cell.angle_gamma   90.00
#
_symmetry.space_group_name_H-M   'P 1'
#
loop_
_entity.id
_entity.type
_entity.pdbx_description
1 polymer ?
#
loop_
_entity_poly.entity_id
_entity_poly.type
_entity_poly.pdbx_seq_one_letter_code
_entity_poly.pdbx_strand_id
1 'polypeptide(L)'
;MAIQLGCDAVVYGAHADDAAGRAYPDCTPEFIEAQAKAIYEGTGKKVSLQAPWWNLNKAGIVKAGIELGMTHEEFEHTWSCYEGKEEPCGTCGTCIDRKAAFEANGITDIM
;
A
#
# COMPACT_ATOMS: atom_id res chain seq x y z
N MET A 1 1.73 -6.17 -19.78
CA MET A 1 0.46 -5.39 -19.76
C MET A 1 0.69 -3.88 -19.84
N ALA A 2 1.51 -3.28 -18.99
CA ALA A 2 1.74 -1.82 -19.00
C ALA A 2 2.18 -1.27 -20.37
N ILE A 3 3.11 -1.95 -21.04
CA ILE A 3 3.56 -1.55 -22.40
C ILE A 3 2.39 -1.57 -23.39
N GLN A 4 1.57 -2.60 -23.36
CA GLN A 4 0.42 -2.75 -24.27
C GLN A 4 -0.64 -1.67 -24.04
N LEU A 5 -0.75 -1.17 -22.82
CA LEU A 5 -1.67 -0.09 -22.46
C LEU A 5 -1.09 1.31 -22.63
N GLY A 6 0.16 1.41 -23.08
CA GLY A 6 0.83 2.69 -23.26
C GLY A 6 1.26 3.37 -21.96
N CYS A 7 1.35 2.60 -20.86
CA CYS A 7 1.82 3.12 -19.57
C CYS A 7 3.33 3.18 -19.50
N ASP A 8 3.88 4.18 -18.84
CA ASP A 8 5.31 4.36 -18.59
C ASP A 8 5.72 4.07 -17.14
N ALA A 9 4.76 3.79 -16.28
CA ALA A 9 4.99 3.44 -14.87
C ALA A 9 3.98 2.40 -14.38
N VAL A 10 4.43 1.57 -13.43
CA VAL A 10 3.60 0.69 -12.61
C VAL A 10 3.78 1.12 -11.16
N VAL A 11 2.70 1.35 -10.46
CA VAL A 11 2.72 1.75 -9.04
C VAL A 11 2.43 0.54 -8.17
N TYR A 12 3.26 0.36 -7.14
CA TYR A 12 3.22 -0.75 -6.22
C TYR A 12 2.98 -0.25 -4.80
N GLY A 13 2.02 -0.86 -4.10
CA GLY A 13 1.53 -0.39 -2.81
C GLY A 13 2.30 -0.86 -1.57
N ALA A 14 3.53 -1.32 -1.71
CA ALA A 14 4.34 -1.77 -0.57
C ALA A 14 4.57 -0.64 0.44
N HIS A 15 4.53 -0.98 1.73
CA HIS A 15 4.77 -0.04 2.82
C HIS A 15 5.63 -0.65 3.92
N ALA A 16 6.10 0.19 4.85
CA ALA A 16 7.10 -0.17 5.85
C ALA A 16 6.65 -1.28 6.82
N ASP A 17 5.35 -1.32 7.17
CA ASP A 17 4.84 -2.34 8.10
C ASP A 17 4.97 -3.75 7.51
N ASP A 18 4.70 -3.91 6.23
CA ASP A 18 4.83 -5.21 5.54
C ASP A 18 6.29 -5.62 5.36
N ALA A 19 7.19 -4.67 5.23
CA ALA A 19 8.62 -4.91 5.15
C ALA A 19 9.26 -5.22 6.51
N ALA A 20 8.63 -4.80 7.60
CA ALA A 20 9.17 -4.91 8.95
C ALA A 20 9.47 -6.38 9.32
N GLY A 21 10.69 -6.63 9.81
CA GLY A 21 11.14 -7.97 10.16
C GLY A 21 11.17 -8.95 8.97
N ARG A 22 11.09 -8.43 7.75
CA ARG A 22 10.99 -9.23 6.50
C ARG A 22 9.78 -10.17 6.49
N ALA A 23 8.68 -9.75 7.12
CA ALA A 23 7.42 -10.51 7.15
C ALA A 23 6.91 -10.79 5.72
N TYR A 24 7.05 -9.80 4.84
CA TYR A 24 6.77 -9.91 3.41
C TYR A 24 8.03 -9.49 2.64
N PRO A 25 8.89 -10.45 2.24
CA PRO A 25 10.15 -10.13 1.55
C PRO A 25 9.99 -9.30 0.28
N ASP A 26 8.88 -9.45 -0.42
CA ASP A 26 8.55 -8.69 -1.63
C ASP A 26 8.07 -7.26 -1.37
N CYS A 27 8.03 -6.83 -0.11
CA CYS A 27 7.75 -5.45 0.29
C CYS A 27 9.00 -4.72 0.79
N THR A 28 10.16 -5.38 0.83
CA THR A 28 11.40 -4.78 1.30
C THR A 28 11.96 -3.78 0.29
N PRO A 29 12.72 -2.74 0.76
CA PRO A 29 13.36 -1.79 -0.14
C PRO A 29 14.30 -2.47 -1.14
N GLU A 30 15.01 -3.50 -0.71
CA GLU A 30 15.95 -4.26 -1.55
C GLU A 30 15.24 -4.98 -2.69
N PHE A 31 14.08 -5.59 -2.40
CA PHE A 31 13.28 -6.24 -3.43
C PHE A 31 12.73 -5.20 -4.41
N ILE A 32 12.18 -4.10 -3.91
CA ILE A 32 11.61 -3.03 -4.75
C ILE A 32 12.66 -2.49 -5.71
N GLU A 33 13.87 -2.21 -5.23
CA GLU A 33 14.98 -1.72 -6.04
C GLU A 33 15.38 -2.74 -7.13
N ALA A 34 15.55 -4.00 -6.75
CA ALA A 34 15.91 -5.07 -7.68
C ALA A 34 14.83 -5.30 -8.74
N GLN A 35 13.57 -5.31 -8.34
CA GLN A 35 12.44 -5.50 -9.24
C GLN A 35 12.28 -4.31 -10.19
N ALA A 36 12.44 -3.08 -9.68
CA ALA A 36 12.39 -1.87 -10.49
C ALA A 36 13.46 -1.90 -11.60
N LYS A 37 14.67 -2.32 -11.26
CA LYS A 37 15.75 -2.47 -12.24
C LYS A 37 15.44 -3.54 -13.28
N ALA A 38 14.93 -4.70 -12.85
CA ALA A 38 14.57 -5.78 -13.75
C ALA A 38 13.46 -5.36 -14.72
N ILE A 39 12.41 -4.69 -14.24
CA ILE A 39 11.32 -4.18 -15.07
C ILE A 39 11.83 -3.13 -16.05
N TYR A 40 12.64 -2.19 -15.60
CA TYR A 40 13.18 -1.13 -16.44
C TYR A 40 14.02 -1.70 -17.57
N GLU A 41 14.98 -2.56 -17.27
CA GLU A 41 15.81 -3.20 -18.29
C GLU A 41 15.01 -4.17 -19.17
N GLY A 42 14.14 -4.98 -18.58
CA GLY A 42 13.33 -5.97 -19.32
C GLY A 42 12.30 -5.35 -20.25
N THR A 43 11.93 -4.09 -20.05
CA THR A 43 11.01 -3.36 -20.95
C THR A 43 11.73 -2.42 -21.92
N GLY A 44 13.05 -2.53 -22.02
CA GLY A 44 13.86 -1.65 -22.88
C GLY A 44 13.83 -0.21 -22.39
N LYS A 45 13.83 0.00 -21.07
CA LYS A 45 13.82 1.31 -20.40
C LYS A 45 12.55 2.11 -20.62
N LYS A 46 11.43 1.42 -20.88
CA LYS A 46 10.14 2.07 -21.15
C LYS A 46 9.21 2.14 -19.94
N VAL A 47 9.34 1.21 -18.99
CA VAL A 47 8.45 1.14 -17.83
C VAL A 47 9.27 1.21 -16.54
N SER A 48 8.86 2.09 -15.62
CA SER A 48 9.42 2.19 -14.29
C SER A 48 8.47 1.57 -13.25
N LEU A 49 9.00 0.88 -12.25
CA LEU A 49 8.27 0.48 -11.05
C LEU A 49 8.46 1.55 -9.98
N GLN A 50 7.36 1.99 -9.38
CA GLN A 50 7.36 2.99 -8.33
C GLN A 50 6.64 2.45 -7.10
N ALA A 51 7.23 2.64 -5.93
CA ALA A 51 6.63 2.31 -4.64
C ALA A 51 6.66 3.54 -3.74
N PRO A 52 5.72 4.49 -3.94
CA PRO A 52 5.79 5.81 -3.29
C PRO A 52 5.65 5.75 -1.77
N TRP A 53 5.08 4.67 -1.22
CA TRP A 53 4.83 4.52 0.21
C TRP A 53 5.79 3.58 0.93
N TRP A 54 6.85 3.15 0.28
CA TRP A 54 7.76 2.11 0.79
C TRP A 54 8.34 2.39 2.19
N ASN A 55 8.50 3.66 2.54
CA ASN A 55 9.07 4.11 3.82
C ASN A 55 8.02 4.63 4.82
N LEU A 56 6.75 4.50 4.50
CA LEU A 56 5.66 4.91 5.39
C LEU A 56 5.02 3.69 6.05
N ASN A 57 4.58 3.85 7.30
CA ASN A 57 3.68 2.90 7.93
C ASN A 57 2.23 3.18 7.48
N LYS A 58 1.30 2.33 7.87
CA LYS A 58 -0.11 2.47 7.49
C LYS A 58 -0.71 3.79 7.96
N ALA A 59 -0.35 4.25 9.15
CA ALA A 59 -0.78 5.56 9.66
C ALA A 59 -0.28 6.72 8.78
N GLY A 60 0.95 6.64 8.31
CA GLY A 60 1.52 7.61 7.38
C GLY A 60 0.83 7.63 6.02
N ILE A 61 0.38 6.47 5.55
CA ILE A 61 -0.40 6.37 4.30
C ILE A 61 -1.78 7.00 4.47
N VAL A 62 -2.47 6.77 5.58
CA VAL A 62 -3.75 7.43 5.88
C VAL A 62 -3.56 8.94 5.94
N LYS A 63 -2.51 9.41 6.61
CA LYS A 63 -2.16 10.85 6.67
C LYS A 63 -1.95 11.42 5.27
N ALA A 64 -1.20 10.73 4.42
CA ALA A 64 -0.98 11.16 3.04
C ALA A 64 -2.29 11.24 2.24
N GLY A 65 -3.18 10.29 2.43
CA GLY A 65 -4.52 10.31 1.84
C GLY A 65 -5.31 11.55 2.25
N ILE A 66 -5.32 11.88 3.54
CA ILE A 66 -5.97 13.09 4.07
C ILE A 66 -5.37 14.35 3.43
N GLU A 67 -4.05 14.45 3.37
CA GLU A 67 -3.35 15.59 2.78
C GLU A 67 -3.63 15.75 1.29
N LEU A 68 -3.88 14.63 0.59
CA LEU A 68 -4.26 14.62 -0.82
C LEU A 68 -5.76 14.86 -1.06
N GLY A 69 -6.55 15.03 0.00
CA GLY A 69 -7.95 15.36 -0.08
C GLY A 69 -8.90 14.16 -0.08
N MET A 70 -8.45 12.95 0.29
CA MET A 70 -9.36 11.81 0.47
C MET A 70 -10.42 12.12 1.53
N THR A 71 -11.66 11.83 1.19
CA THR A 71 -12.80 12.01 2.08
C THR A 71 -12.97 10.82 3.01
N HIS A 72 -13.73 11.01 4.08
CA HIS A 72 -14.10 9.94 5.01
C HIS A 72 -14.79 8.78 4.26
N GLU A 73 -15.72 9.09 3.37
CA GLU A 73 -16.44 8.11 2.55
C GLU A 73 -15.48 7.26 1.69
N GLU A 74 -14.47 7.89 1.09
CA GLU A 74 -13.49 7.17 0.29
C GLU A 74 -12.66 6.20 1.15
N PHE A 75 -12.32 6.58 2.37
CA PHE A 75 -11.64 5.68 3.31
C PHE A 75 -12.54 4.50 3.73
N GLU A 76 -13.84 4.71 3.92
CA GLU A 76 -14.79 3.64 4.24
C GLU A 76 -14.83 2.55 3.16
N HIS A 77 -14.65 2.93 1.90
CA HIS A 77 -14.63 2.00 0.77
C HIS A 77 -13.32 1.19 0.65
N THR A 78 -12.30 1.49 1.42
CA THR A 78 -11.06 0.69 1.42
C THR A 78 -11.22 -0.58 2.26
N TRP A 79 -10.44 -1.62 1.93
CA TRP A 79 -10.54 -2.91 2.59
C TRP A 79 -9.18 -3.46 3.00
N SER A 80 -9.07 -4.05 4.17
CA SER A 80 -7.84 -4.67 4.68
C SER A 80 -8.01 -6.10 5.20
N CYS A 81 -9.23 -6.51 5.54
CA CYS A 81 -9.49 -7.80 6.18
C CYS A 81 -9.22 -8.98 5.24
N TYR A 82 -8.50 -9.99 5.74
CA TYR A 82 -8.23 -11.23 4.99
C TYR A 82 -9.29 -12.31 5.12
N GLU A 83 -10.29 -12.15 6.01
CA GLU A 83 -11.27 -13.20 6.29
C GLU A 83 -12.34 -13.39 5.19
N GLY A 84 -12.43 -12.47 4.22
CA GLY A 84 -13.33 -12.61 3.07
C GLY A 84 -14.83 -12.63 3.40
N LYS A 85 -15.23 -12.04 4.52
CA LYS A 85 -16.63 -11.91 4.96
C LYS A 85 -17.24 -10.61 4.45
N GLU A 86 -18.55 -10.43 4.66
CA GLU A 86 -19.25 -9.19 4.29
C GLU A 86 -18.78 -8.00 5.14
N GLU A 87 -18.42 -8.26 6.40
CA GLU A 87 -17.90 -7.27 7.33
C GLU A 87 -16.45 -7.59 7.73
N PRO A 88 -15.61 -6.59 8.00
CA PRO A 88 -14.28 -6.83 8.53
C PRO A 88 -14.35 -7.56 9.87
N CYS A 89 -13.48 -8.57 10.09
CA CYS A 89 -13.51 -9.35 11.33
C CYS A 89 -13.08 -8.55 12.57
N GLY A 90 -12.35 -7.46 12.41
CA GLY A 90 -11.87 -6.60 13.49
C GLY A 90 -10.73 -7.19 14.34
N THR A 91 -10.37 -8.45 14.12
CA THR A 91 -9.44 -9.21 14.99
C THR A 91 -8.18 -9.71 14.30
N CYS A 92 -8.17 -9.81 12.97
CA CYS A 92 -6.94 -10.16 12.26
C CYS A 92 -5.92 -9.00 12.30
N GLY A 93 -4.65 -9.33 12.09
CA GLY A 93 -3.57 -8.35 12.14
C GLY A 93 -3.83 -7.12 11.29
N THR A 94 -4.31 -7.31 10.06
CA THR A 94 -4.59 -6.19 9.15
C THR A 94 -5.77 -5.32 9.61
N CYS A 95 -6.77 -5.88 10.27
CA CYS A 95 -7.85 -5.11 10.87
C CYS A 95 -7.37 -4.27 12.05
N ILE A 96 -6.52 -4.86 12.90
CA ILE A 96 -5.92 -4.17 14.06
C ILE A 96 -5.06 -3.01 13.57
N ASP A 97 -4.20 -3.25 12.61
CA ASP A 97 -3.31 -2.22 12.04
C ASP A 97 -4.11 -1.11 11.33
N ARG A 98 -5.17 -1.49 10.62
CA ARG A 98 -6.09 -0.52 9.98
C ARG A 98 -6.72 0.40 10.99
N LYS A 99 -7.29 -0.16 12.04
CA LYS A 99 -7.92 0.60 13.11
C LYS A 99 -6.93 1.56 13.77
N ALA A 100 -5.76 1.07 14.13
CA ALA A 100 -4.70 1.88 14.73
C ALA A 100 -4.25 3.02 13.81
N ALA A 101 -4.16 2.77 12.51
CA ALA A 101 -3.77 3.78 11.53
C ALA A 101 -4.79 4.91 11.41
N PHE A 102 -6.08 4.59 11.42
CA PHE A 102 -7.14 5.59 11.42
C PHE A 102 -7.19 6.37 12.73
N GLU A 103 -7.12 5.69 13.87
CA GLU A 103 -7.11 6.34 15.19
C GLU A 103 -5.93 7.30 15.34
N ALA A 104 -4.74 6.94 14.84
CA ALA A 104 -3.56 7.80 14.85
C ALA A 104 -3.77 9.11 14.06
N ASN A 105 -4.75 9.15 13.15
CA ASN A 105 -5.12 10.32 12.37
C ASN A 105 -6.45 10.94 12.82
N GLY A 106 -6.94 10.58 14.00
CA GLY A 106 -8.16 11.15 14.58
C GLY A 106 -9.48 10.62 14.00
N ILE A 107 -9.42 9.50 13.25
CA ILE A 107 -10.60 8.84 12.68
C ILE A 107 -10.91 7.59 13.51
N THR A 108 -12.06 7.58 14.20
CA THR A 108 -12.39 6.53 15.17
C THR A 108 -13.58 5.65 14.78
N ASP A 109 -14.24 5.95 13.67
CA ASP A 109 -15.50 5.33 13.24
C ASP A 109 -15.35 4.48 11.95
N ILE A 110 -14.14 4.27 11.47
CA ILE A 110 -13.86 3.39 10.34
C ILE A 110 -13.23 2.07 10.84
N MET A 111 -13.80 0.97 10.41
CA MET A 111 -13.29 -0.37 10.65
C MET A 111 -12.37 -0.84 9.52
#